data_8911619ac17c091fd27c162014e17b50
#
_entry.id   8911619ac17c091fd27c162014e17b50
#
_cell.length_a   1.000
_cell.length_b   1.000
_cell.length_c   1.000
_cell.angle_alpha   90.00
_cell.angle_beta   90.00
_cell.angle_gamma   90.00
#
_symmetry.space_group_name_H-M   'P 1'
#
loop_
_entity.id
_entity.type
_entity.pdbx_description
1 polymer ?
#
loop_
_entity_poly.entity_id
_entity_poly.type
_entity_poly.pdbx_seq_one_letter_code
_entity_poly.pdbx_strand_id
1 'polypeptide(L)'
;MTRRVAIIGMGNVGAAVAHQLIIEGKVDDLVLIDKNENKVRADAIDFEDALTHLPFHVNIIVNDYERLGEMDVIISTLGNMKLVDPQRPDRFAELRHNKEEVAKVSEKIKRSGFKGILVVVTNPCDAICMLYQEGTRLSKERVIGTGTLLDSARLHRSLGKFFKVHPKSVQVTV
;
A
#
# COMPACT_ATOMS: atom_id res chain seq x y z
N MET A 1 -20.74 10.17 1.11
CA MET A 1 -19.84 9.52 2.11
C MET A 1 -18.43 9.83 1.65
N THR A 2 -17.61 10.48 2.46
CA THR A 2 -16.22 10.83 2.13
C THR A 2 -15.36 9.57 2.23
N ARG A 3 -14.57 9.27 1.20
CA ARG A 3 -13.68 8.10 1.13
C ARG A 3 -12.27 8.56 1.52
N ARG A 4 -11.78 8.08 2.65
CA ARG A 4 -10.51 8.50 3.25
C ARG A 4 -9.50 7.37 3.24
N VAL A 5 -8.37 7.58 2.58
CA VAL A 5 -7.32 6.58 2.44
C VAL A 5 -5.98 7.15 2.88
N ALA A 6 -5.21 6.37 3.62
CA ALA A 6 -3.80 6.67 3.88
C ALA A 6 -2.91 5.64 3.19
N ILE A 7 -1.79 6.09 2.63
CA ILE A 7 -0.75 5.22 2.08
C ILE A 7 0.52 5.44 2.90
N ILE A 8 1.06 4.37 3.47
CA ILE A 8 2.28 4.40 4.28
C ILE A 8 3.41 3.68 3.53
N GLY A 9 4.39 4.47 3.12
CA GLY A 9 5.49 4.05 2.25
C GLY A 9 5.27 4.52 0.81
N MET A 10 5.80 5.71 0.45
CA MET A 10 5.69 6.28 -0.90
C MET A 10 6.88 5.89 -1.79
N GLY A 11 7.20 4.57 -1.79
CA GLY A 11 8.08 3.96 -2.78
C GLY A 11 7.37 3.81 -4.14
N ASN A 12 7.93 2.99 -5.04
CA ASN A 12 7.33 2.76 -6.36
C ASN A 12 5.90 2.20 -6.27
N VAL A 13 5.66 1.29 -5.32
CA VAL A 13 4.33 0.67 -5.15
C VAL A 13 3.34 1.68 -4.57
N GLY A 14 3.71 2.39 -3.50
CA GLY A 14 2.84 3.39 -2.88
C GLY A 14 2.46 4.51 -3.84
N ALA A 15 3.43 5.05 -4.59
CA ALA A 15 3.17 6.07 -5.60
C ALA A 15 2.23 5.57 -6.71
N ALA A 16 2.40 4.31 -7.17
CA ALA A 16 1.51 3.73 -8.17
C ALA A 16 0.07 3.55 -7.65
N VAL A 17 -0.08 3.13 -6.38
CA VAL A 17 -1.39 3.02 -5.72
C VAL A 17 -2.04 4.39 -5.57
N ALA A 18 -1.30 5.41 -5.10
CA ALA A 18 -1.81 6.77 -4.97
C ALA A 18 -2.30 7.30 -6.33
N HIS A 19 -1.47 7.19 -7.35
CA HIS A 19 -1.80 7.61 -8.71
C HIS A 19 -3.08 6.93 -9.23
N GLN A 20 -3.22 5.61 -9.03
CA GLN A 20 -4.40 4.88 -9.48
C GLN A 20 -5.68 5.33 -8.75
N LEU A 21 -5.61 5.51 -7.42
CA LEU A 21 -6.74 6.00 -6.63
C LEU A 21 -7.21 7.39 -7.07
N ILE A 22 -6.27 8.27 -7.36
CA ILE A 22 -6.52 9.64 -7.83
C ILE A 22 -7.16 9.60 -9.23
N ILE A 23 -6.53 8.92 -10.20
CA ILE A 23 -7.01 8.89 -11.59
C ILE A 23 -8.41 8.27 -11.71
N GLU A 24 -8.72 7.27 -10.89
CA GLU A 24 -10.05 6.64 -10.90
C GLU A 24 -11.09 7.37 -10.03
N GLY A 25 -10.73 8.47 -9.36
CA GLY A 25 -11.63 9.19 -8.46
C GLY A 25 -12.16 8.29 -7.33
N LYS A 26 -11.31 7.41 -6.77
CA LYS A 26 -11.71 6.44 -5.73
C LYS A 26 -11.51 6.96 -4.30
N VAL A 27 -10.92 8.14 -4.14
CA VAL A 27 -10.58 8.74 -2.85
C VAL A 27 -10.96 10.22 -2.85
N ASP A 28 -11.38 10.73 -1.71
CA ASP A 28 -11.69 12.15 -1.50
C ASP A 28 -10.62 12.83 -0.62
N ASP A 29 -10.16 12.16 0.45
CA ASP A 29 -9.01 12.55 1.28
C ASP A 29 -7.92 11.50 1.20
N LEU A 30 -6.72 11.89 0.79
CA LEU A 30 -5.57 11.00 0.62
C LEU A 30 -4.39 11.47 1.49
N VAL A 31 -4.03 10.66 2.49
CA VAL A 31 -2.86 10.90 3.34
C VAL A 31 -1.68 10.11 2.80
N LEU A 32 -0.61 10.79 2.42
CA LEU A 32 0.64 10.20 1.92
C LEU A 32 1.71 10.27 3.01
N ILE A 33 2.27 9.12 3.38
CA ILE A 33 3.25 9.03 4.46
C ILE A 33 4.52 8.34 3.97
N ASP A 34 5.64 9.01 4.14
CA ASP A 34 6.97 8.43 3.92
C ASP A 34 8.02 9.11 4.81
N LYS A 35 9.06 8.38 5.19
CA LYS A 35 10.21 8.92 5.91
C LYS A 35 11.08 9.85 5.06
N ASN A 36 11.04 9.72 3.74
CA ASN A 36 11.67 10.63 2.81
C ASN A 36 10.71 11.78 2.51
N GLU A 37 10.78 12.81 3.36
CA GLU A 37 9.88 13.95 3.30
C GLU A 37 9.94 14.70 1.95
N ASN A 38 11.13 14.86 1.38
CA ASN A 38 11.29 15.54 0.11
C ASN A 38 10.59 14.78 -1.03
N LYS A 39 10.70 13.45 -1.02
CA LYS A 39 10.05 12.62 -2.04
C LYS A 39 8.53 12.69 -1.93
N VAL A 40 7.98 12.49 -0.74
CA VAL A 40 6.51 12.47 -0.58
C VAL A 40 5.88 13.84 -0.85
N ARG A 41 6.59 14.94 -0.56
CA ARG A 41 6.15 16.29 -0.93
C ARG A 41 6.19 16.50 -2.44
N ALA A 42 7.24 16.04 -3.13
CA ALA A 42 7.33 16.09 -4.58
C ALA A 42 6.20 15.28 -5.24
N ASP A 43 5.97 14.04 -4.79
CA ASP A 43 4.86 13.22 -5.27
C ASP A 43 3.48 13.92 -5.06
N ALA A 44 3.29 14.59 -3.92
CA ALA A 44 2.04 15.31 -3.64
C ALA A 44 1.82 16.46 -4.61
N ILE A 45 2.85 17.26 -4.90
CA ILE A 45 2.79 18.36 -5.89
C ILE A 45 2.45 17.80 -7.27
N ASP A 46 3.13 16.74 -7.72
CA ASP A 46 2.85 16.12 -9.01
C ASP A 46 1.39 15.62 -9.10
N PHE A 47 0.84 15.09 -8.02
CA PHE A 47 -0.57 14.66 -7.97
C PHE A 47 -1.54 15.85 -7.95
N GLU A 48 -1.24 16.91 -7.21
CA GLU A 48 -2.05 18.15 -7.19
C GLU A 48 -2.09 18.80 -8.58
N ASP A 49 -0.96 18.84 -9.28
CA ASP A 49 -0.90 19.35 -10.66
C ASP A 49 -1.77 18.49 -11.61
N ALA A 50 -1.71 17.16 -11.46
CA ALA A 50 -2.54 16.27 -12.27
C ALA A 50 -4.05 16.43 -12.02
N LEU A 51 -4.46 16.77 -10.78
CA LEU A 51 -5.86 16.99 -10.42
C LEU A 51 -6.50 18.13 -11.21
N THR A 52 -5.74 19.10 -11.69
CA THR A 52 -6.26 20.21 -12.52
C THR A 52 -6.90 19.74 -13.82
N HIS A 53 -6.57 18.54 -14.28
CA HIS A 53 -7.07 17.90 -15.50
C HIS A 53 -8.11 16.82 -15.27
N LEU A 54 -8.49 16.56 -14.00
CA LEU A 54 -9.44 15.52 -13.63
C LEU A 54 -10.81 16.09 -13.26
N PRO A 55 -11.92 15.34 -13.48
CA PRO A 55 -13.27 15.85 -13.22
C PRO A 55 -13.69 15.77 -11.73
N PHE A 56 -12.79 15.46 -10.82
CA PHE A 56 -13.02 15.34 -9.39
C PHE A 56 -11.88 15.95 -8.60
N HIS A 57 -12.13 16.21 -7.34
CA HIS A 57 -11.15 16.75 -6.41
C HIS A 57 -10.71 15.71 -5.40
N VAL A 58 -9.42 15.73 -5.04
CA VAL A 58 -8.83 14.94 -3.97
C VAL A 58 -8.05 15.88 -3.06
N ASN A 59 -8.30 15.83 -1.77
CA ASN A 59 -7.52 16.55 -0.78
C ASN A 59 -6.29 15.71 -0.41
N ILE A 60 -5.08 16.21 -0.70
CA ILE A 60 -3.82 15.50 -0.47
C ILE A 60 -3.15 16.06 0.78
N ILE A 61 -2.78 15.18 1.70
CA ILE A 61 -2.18 15.51 2.99
C ILE A 61 -0.88 14.73 3.14
N VAL A 62 0.20 15.39 3.56
CA VAL A 62 1.54 14.79 3.64
C VAL A 62 1.97 14.62 5.08
N ASN A 63 2.44 13.41 5.43
CA ASN A 63 3.07 13.03 6.70
C ASN A 63 2.27 13.35 7.98
N ASP A 64 0.95 13.40 7.89
CA ASP A 64 0.07 13.63 9.03
C ASP A 64 -0.43 12.30 9.62
N TYR A 65 0.28 11.77 10.61
CA TYR A 65 -0.09 10.55 11.30
C TYR A 65 -1.32 10.70 12.23
N GLU A 66 -1.66 11.91 12.64
CA GLU A 66 -2.82 12.14 13.52
C GLU A 66 -4.13 11.90 12.78
N ARG A 67 -4.13 12.13 11.47
CA ARG A 67 -5.28 11.87 10.61
C ARG A 67 -5.57 10.39 10.38
N LEU A 68 -4.67 9.48 10.72
CA LEU A 68 -4.89 8.04 10.52
C LEU A 68 -6.15 7.51 11.21
N GLY A 69 -6.54 8.09 12.35
CA GLY A 69 -7.76 7.71 13.07
C GLY A 69 -9.06 7.97 12.30
N GLU A 70 -9.03 8.89 11.33
CA GLU A 70 -10.16 9.28 10.50
C GLU A 70 -10.28 8.44 9.22
N MET A 71 -9.28 7.64 8.89
CA MET A 71 -9.20 6.91 7.63
C MET A 71 -10.14 5.70 7.61
N ASP A 72 -10.72 5.44 6.43
CA ASP A 72 -11.48 4.22 6.17
C ASP A 72 -10.53 3.05 5.87
N VAL A 73 -9.46 3.34 5.12
CA VAL A 73 -8.46 2.36 4.70
C VAL A 73 -7.04 2.93 4.89
N ILE A 74 -6.16 2.11 5.45
CA ILE A 74 -4.71 2.34 5.42
C ILE A 74 -4.08 1.29 4.53
N ILE A 75 -3.22 1.70 3.59
CA ILE A 75 -2.47 0.81 2.70
C ILE A 75 -1.00 0.88 3.09
N SER A 76 -0.44 -0.23 3.56
CA SER A 76 0.99 -0.32 3.88
C SER A 76 1.77 -0.91 2.72
N THR A 77 2.68 -0.11 2.20
CA THR A 77 3.62 -0.47 1.12
C THR A 77 5.08 -0.24 1.56
N LEU A 78 5.32 -0.40 2.86
CA LEU A 78 6.67 -0.29 3.43
C LEU A 78 7.60 -1.32 2.80
N GLY A 79 8.85 -0.95 2.60
CA GLY A 79 9.87 -1.85 2.09
C GLY A 79 11.14 -1.12 1.69
N ASN A 80 12.23 -1.87 1.56
CA ASN A 80 13.49 -1.36 1.04
C ASN A 80 14.07 -2.32 0.01
N MET A 81 13.74 -2.09 -1.26
CA MET A 81 14.20 -2.91 -2.38
C MET A 81 15.72 -2.95 -2.53
N LYS A 82 16.46 -1.99 -1.93
CA LYS A 82 17.94 -1.98 -1.96
C LYS A 82 18.55 -3.12 -1.12
N LEU A 83 17.75 -3.72 -0.21
CA LEU A 83 18.18 -4.84 0.62
C LEU A 83 17.96 -6.20 -0.05
N VAL A 84 17.26 -6.23 -1.17
CA VAL A 84 16.99 -7.48 -1.91
C VAL A 84 18.06 -7.61 -2.99
N ASP A 85 18.97 -8.56 -2.82
CA ASP A 85 19.92 -8.93 -3.88
C ASP A 85 19.14 -9.52 -5.06
N PRO A 86 19.20 -8.92 -6.26
CA PRO A 86 18.50 -9.47 -7.42
C PRO A 86 18.95 -10.89 -7.82
N GLN A 87 20.21 -11.25 -7.47
CA GLN A 87 20.79 -12.56 -7.79
C GLN A 87 20.49 -13.62 -6.72
N ARG A 88 20.22 -13.17 -5.48
CA ARG A 88 19.87 -14.04 -4.34
C ARG A 88 18.79 -13.38 -3.48
N PRO A 89 17.53 -13.37 -3.93
CA PRO A 89 16.46 -12.72 -3.19
C PRO A 89 16.22 -13.43 -1.85
N ASP A 90 16.68 -12.80 -0.76
CA ASP A 90 16.45 -13.26 0.61
C ASP A 90 15.27 -12.48 1.23
N ARG A 91 14.11 -13.12 1.30
CA ARG A 91 12.91 -12.58 1.95
C ARG A 91 13.06 -12.41 3.46
N PHE A 92 13.96 -13.15 4.10
CA PHE A 92 14.21 -13.00 5.54
C PHE A 92 15.06 -11.75 5.85
N ALA A 93 15.96 -11.35 4.95
CA ALA A 93 16.68 -10.08 5.10
C ALA A 93 15.70 -8.89 5.02
N GLU A 94 14.76 -8.94 4.09
CA GLU A 94 13.68 -7.95 3.96
C GLU A 94 12.80 -7.94 5.22
N LEU A 95 12.42 -9.09 5.75
CA LEU A 95 11.62 -9.20 6.96
C LEU A 95 12.27 -8.54 8.18
N ARG A 96 13.59 -8.74 8.39
CA ARG A 96 14.30 -8.14 9.52
C ARG A 96 14.20 -6.62 9.50
N HIS A 97 14.43 -6.01 8.33
CA HIS A 97 14.30 -4.57 8.17
C HIS A 97 12.87 -4.09 8.35
N ASN A 98 11.92 -4.76 7.70
CA ASN A 98 10.52 -4.36 7.72
C ASN A 98 9.89 -4.50 9.11
N LYS A 99 10.33 -5.46 9.93
CA LYS A 99 9.85 -5.66 11.30
C LYS A 99 9.99 -4.41 12.16
N GLU A 100 11.12 -3.73 12.10
CA GLU A 100 11.37 -2.51 12.89
C GLU A 100 10.49 -1.34 12.41
N GLU A 101 10.37 -1.16 11.11
CA GLU A 101 9.55 -0.09 10.52
C GLU A 101 8.05 -0.36 10.79
N VAL A 102 7.61 -1.60 10.64
CA VAL A 102 6.23 -2.01 10.95
C VAL A 102 5.90 -1.81 12.42
N ALA A 103 6.81 -2.11 13.34
CA ALA A 103 6.59 -1.89 14.77
C ALA A 103 6.35 -0.40 15.08
N LYS A 104 7.18 0.50 14.51
CA LYS A 104 7.03 1.96 14.68
C LYS A 104 5.71 2.47 14.11
N VAL A 105 5.34 2.00 12.92
CA VAL A 105 4.11 2.40 12.23
C VAL A 105 2.88 1.85 12.94
N SER A 106 2.93 0.60 13.39
CA SER A 106 1.84 -0.03 14.16
C SER A 106 1.49 0.77 15.42
N GLU A 107 2.50 1.26 16.14
CA GLU A 107 2.27 2.09 17.33
C GLU A 107 1.57 3.41 16.99
N LYS A 108 1.94 4.05 15.86
CA LYS A 108 1.28 5.28 15.39
C LYS A 108 -0.16 5.02 14.97
N ILE A 109 -0.43 3.92 14.24
CA ILE A 109 -1.78 3.50 13.85
C ILE A 109 -2.62 3.23 15.10
N LYS A 110 -2.07 2.53 16.09
CA LYS A 110 -2.75 2.25 17.35
C LYS A 110 -3.09 3.53 18.11
N ARG A 111 -2.14 4.46 18.23
CA ARG A 111 -2.34 5.74 18.92
C ARG A 111 -3.37 6.63 18.27
N SER A 112 -3.49 6.60 16.94
CA SER A 112 -4.49 7.37 16.21
C SER A 112 -5.94 6.90 16.48
N GLY A 113 -6.11 5.72 17.09
CA GLY A 113 -7.43 5.13 17.30
C GLY A 113 -8.09 4.59 16.03
N PHE A 114 -7.30 4.32 14.98
CA PHE A 114 -7.79 3.78 13.71
C PHE A 114 -8.64 2.53 13.90
N LYS A 115 -9.78 2.47 13.19
CA LYS A 115 -10.76 1.36 13.23
C LYS A 115 -11.14 0.85 11.85
N GLY A 116 -10.53 1.36 10.79
CA GLY A 116 -10.80 0.97 9.41
C GLY A 116 -10.14 -0.36 9.02
N ILE A 117 -9.88 -0.52 7.74
CA ILE A 117 -9.21 -1.69 7.15
C ILE A 117 -7.75 -1.36 6.86
N LEU A 118 -6.84 -2.19 7.34
CA LEU A 118 -5.41 -2.12 7.01
C LEU A 118 -5.09 -3.13 5.90
N VAL A 119 -4.72 -2.63 4.73
CA VAL A 119 -4.27 -3.45 3.59
C VAL A 119 -2.75 -3.51 3.58
N VAL A 120 -2.21 -4.71 3.57
CA VAL A 120 -0.76 -4.97 3.62
C VAL A 120 -0.26 -5.47 2.26
N VAL A 121 0.63 -4.69 1.65
CA VAL A 121 1.31 -5.05 0.39
C VAL A 121 2.77 -5.42 0.64
N THR A 122 3.32 -4.99 1.77
CA THR A 122 4.71 -5.23 2.21
C THR A 122 5.03 -6.72 2.30
N ASN A 123 6.17 -7.13 1.75
CA ASN A 123 6.66 -8.51 1.85
C ASN A 123 7.58 -8.73 3.06
N PRO A 124 7.63 -10.00 3.57
CA PRO A 124 6.75 -11.13 3.26
C PRO A 124 5.35 -10.93 3.85
N CYS A 125 4.34 -10.95 2.99
CA CYS A 125 3.00 -10.41 3.28
C CYS A 125 2.36 -10.98 4.54
N ASP A 126 2.29 -12.30 4.69
CA ASP A 126 1.62 -12.95 5.82
C ASP A 126 2.30 -12.63 7.15
N ALA A 127 3.64 -12.68 7.19
CA ALA A 127 4.41 -12.34 8.39
C ALA A 127 4.19 -10.86 8.79
N ILE A 128 4.15 -9.95 7.82
CA ILE A 128 3.88 -8.54 8.06
C ILE A 128 2.44 -8.30 8.54
N CYS A 129 1.46 -9.02 7.99
CA CYS A 129 0.08 -8.98 8.50
C CYS A 129 0.01 -9.37 9.98
N MET A 130 0.68 -10.44 10.37
CA MET A 130 0.75 -10.86 11.78
C MET A 130 1.37 -9.79 12.68
N LEU A 131 2.48 -9.19 12.24
CA LEU A 131 3.12 -8.09 12.98
C LEU A 131 2.21 -6.88 13.13
N TYR A 132 1.47 -6.52 12.09
CA TYR A 132 0.48 -5.44 12.16
C TYR A 132 -0.68 -5.77 13.08
N GLN A 133 -1.23 -6.98 13.05
CA GLN A 133 -2.29 -7.42 13.98
C GLN A 133 -1.83 -7.30 15.42
N GLU A 134 -0.64 -7.80 15.72
CA GLU A 134 -0.05 -7.74 17.06
C GLU A 134 0.20 -6.29 17.52
N GLY A 135 0.83 -5.49 16.67
CA GLY A 135 1.22 -4.12 17.01
C GLY A 135 0.06 -3.14 17.10
N THR A 136 -0.90 -3.21 16.17
CA THR A 136 -2.05 -2.29 16.13
C THR A 136 -3.19 -2.69 17.02
N ARG A 137 -3.31 -3.97 17.40
CA ARG A 137 -4.45 -4.56 18.11
C ARG A 137 -5.76 -4.52 17.29
N LEU A 138 -5.69 -4.33 15.98
CA LEU A 138 -6.85 -4.52 15.10
C LEU A 138 -7.27 -5.98 15.09
N SER A 139 -8.58 -6.24 14.92
CA SER A 139 -9.06 -7.61 14.73
C SER A 139 -8.51 -8.17 13.41
N LYS A 140 -8.39 -9.50 13.32
CA LYS A 140 -7.82 -10.17 12.14
C LYS A 140 -8.58 -9.86 10.83
N GLU A 141 -9.89 -9.63 10.94
CA GLU A 141 -10.75 -9.29 9.80
C GLU A 141 -10.48 -7.90 9.25
N ARG A 142 -9.75 -7.06 10.00
CA ARG A 142 -9.39 -5.69 9.61
C ARG A 142 -7.97 -5.55 9.09
N VAL A 143 -7.18 -6.63 9.07
CA VAL A 143 -5.84 -6.64 8.51
C VAL A 143 -5.81 -7.62 7.35
N ILE A 144 -5.72 -7.09 6.14
CA ILE A 144 -5.85 -7.86 4.90
C ILE A 144 -4.52 -7.80 4.15
N GLY A 145 -3.91 -8.95 3.93
CA GLY A 145 -2.76 -9.07 3.04
C GLY A 145 -3.17 -9.23 1.58
N THR A 146 -2.39 -8.67 0.65
CA THR A 146 -2.61 -8.90 -0.78
C THR A 146 -2.28 -10.33 -1.20
N GLY A 147 -1.55 -11.08 -0.38
CA GLY A 147 -1.25 -12.50 -0.56
C GLY A 147 -0.68 -12.79 -1.95
N THR A 148 -1.26 -13.76 -2.62
CA THR A 148 -0.87 -14.22 -3.95
C THR A 148 -1.56 -13.47 -5.11
N LEU A 149 -2.19 -12.32 -4.86
CA LEU A 149 -2.89 -11.55 -5.90
C LEU A 149 -1.99 -11.24 -7.12
N LEU A 150 -0.75 -10.81 -6.85
CA LEU A 150 0.21 -10.52 -7.93
C LEU A 150 0.65 -11.79 -8.67
N ASP A 151 0.81 -12.91 -7.95
CA ASP A 151 1.23 -14.17 -8.56
C ASP A 151 0.11 -14.76 -9.43
N SER A 152 -1.14 -14.66 -8.98
CA SER A 152 -2.32 -14.96 -9.80
C SER A 152 -2.35 -14.11 -11.08
N ALA A 153 -2.14 -12.78 -10.96
CA ALA A 153 -2.10 -11.90 -12.13
C ALA A 153 -0.96 -12.25 -13.12
N ARG A 154 0.20 -12.63 -12.60
CA ARG A 154 1.33 -13.10 -13.42
C ARG A 154 1.01 -14.41 -14.14
N LEU A 155 0.34 -15.32 -13.44
CA LEU A 155 -0.10 -16.60 -14.02
C LEU A 155 -1.14 -16.39 -15.13
N HIS A 156 -2.15 -15.53 -14.92
CA HIS A 156 -3.11 -15.12 -15.93
C HIS A 156 -2.41 -14.59 -17.19
N ARG A 157 -1.44 -13.70 -17.01
CA ARG A 157 -0.67 -13.14 -18.14
C ARG A 157 0.13 -14.23 -18.87
N SER A 158 0.79 -15.13 -18.15
CA SER A 158 1.63 -16.18 -18.73
C SER A 158 0.79 -17.20 -19.51
N LEU A 159 -0.32 -17.63 -18.94
CA LEU A 159 -1.25 -18.56 -19.58
C LEU A 159 -1.97 -17.89 -20.78
N GLY A 160 -2.36 -16.63 -20.65
CA GLY A 160 -2.92 -15.86 -21.76
C GLY A 160 -1.97 -15.84 -22.98
N LYS A 161 -0.67 -15.58 -22.72
CA LYS A 161 0.36 -15.64 -23.76
C LYS A 161 0.53 -17.05 -24.34
N PHE A 162 0.54 -18.07 -23.49
CA PHE A 162 0.71 -19.47 -23.93
C PHE A 162 -0.45 -19.95 -24.81
N PHE A 163 -1.69 -19.68 -24.38
CA PHE A 163 -2.90 -20.05 -25.13
C PHE A 163 -3.30 -19.04 -26.22
N LYS A 164 -2.55 -17.95 -26.38
CA LYS A 164 -2.84 -16.86 -27.35
C LYS A 164 -4.24 -16.26 -27.17
N VAL A 165 -4.68 -16.11 -25.91
CA VAL A 165 -5.95 -15.48 -25.54
C VAL A 165 -5.68 -14.27 -24.63
N HIS A 166 -6.69 -13.40 -24.48
CA HIS A 166 -6.57 -12.28 -23.53
C HIS A 166 -6.45 -12.80 -22.09
N PRO A 167 -5.56 -12.26 -21.25
CA PRO A 167 -5.39 -12.74 -19.86
C PRO A 167 -6.69 -12.80 -19.03
N LYS A 168 -7.65 -11.89 -19.27
CA LYS A 168 -8.97 -11.92 -18.64
C LYS A 168 -9.83 -13.14 -18.99
N SER A 169 -9.51 -13.85 -20.07
CA SER A 169 -10.20 -15.09 -20.49
C SER A 169 -9.66 -16.33 -19.76
N VAL A 170 -8.61 -16.18 -18.96
CA VAL A 170 -8.03 -17.25 -18.16
C VAL A 170 -8.61 -17.14 -16.74
N GLN A 171 -9.14 -18.23 -16.21
CA GLN A 171 -9.59 -18.33 -14.82
C GLN A 171 -8.66 -19.29 -14.08
N VAL A 172 -7.82 -18.73 -13.22
CA VAL A 172 -6.89 -19.48 -12.39
C VAL A 172 -6.57 -18.68 -11.12
N THR A 173 -6.34 -19.36 -10.02
CA THR A 173 -5.94 -18.76 -8.75
C THR A 173 -4.75 -19.52 -8.18
N VAL A 174 -3.81 -18.83 -7.56
CA VAL A 174 -2.66 -19.39 -6.85
C VAL A 174 -2.94 -19.34 -5.36
#